data_d5ffd53e252f5a983a75d3a9432d49fc
#
_entry.id   d5ffd53e252f5a983a75d3a9432d49fc
#
_cell.length_a   1.000
_cell.length_b   1.000
_cell.length_c   1.000
_cell.angle_alpha   90.00
_cell.angle_beta   90.00
_cell.angle_gamma   90.00
#
_symmetry.space_group_name_H-M   'P 1'
#
loop_
_entity.id
_entity.type
_entity.pdbx_description
1 polymer ?
#
loop_
_entity_poly.entity_id
_entity_poly.type
_entity_poly.pdbx_seq_one_letter_code
_entity_poly.pdbx_strand_id
1 'polypeptide(L)'
;MSISFYDEVGGHETFVRLVDGFYRGVADDPVLRPMYPEEDLGPAKERLTLFLEQYWGGPGTYSERRGHPRLRMRHLPFHVNPDARDRWLGHMRTAVDELDLAPLHEATLW
;
A
#
# COMPACT_ATOMS: atom_id res chain seq x y z
N MET A 1 -27.09 8.08 3.06
CA MET A 1 -25.85 8.15 2.28
C MET A 1 -24.78 7.37 3.02
N SER A 2 -24.19 6.37 2.41
CA SER A 2 -23.17 5.58 3.06
C SER A 2 -21.79 6.25 2.91
N ILE A 3 -21.02 6.23 4.00
CA ILE A 3 -19.65 6.72 4.01
C ILE A 3 -18.73 5.56 3.64
N SER A 4 -17.79 5.76 2.74
CA SER A 4 -16.81 4.73 2.37
C SER A 4 -15.82 4.49 3.49
N PHE A 5 -15.19 3.31 3.49
CA PHE A 5 -14.11 3.02 4.42
C PHE A 5 -12.99 4.06 4.29
N TYR A 6 -12.69 4.47 3.06
CA TYR A 6 -11.71 5.53 2.77
C TYR A 6 -12.00 6.79 3.60
N ASP A 7 -13.24 7.25 3.59
CA ASP A 7 -13.63 8.45 4.34
C ASP A 7 -13.61 8.22 5.85
N GLU A 8 -14.05 7.03 6.29
CA GLU A 8 -14.12 6.71 7.72
C GLU A 8 -12.77 6.75 8.43
N VAL A 9 -11.70 6.36 7.74
CA VAL A 9 -10.36 6.31 8.34
C VAL A 9 -9.56 7.60 8.17
N GLY A 10 -10.10 8.61 7.50
CA GLY A 10 -9.46 9.91 7.36
C GLY A 10 -9.03 10.28 5.95
N GLY A 11 -9.42 9.51 4.94
CA GLY A 11 -9.21 9.85 3.53
C GLY A 11 -7.75 9.79 3.07
N HIS A 12 -7.44 10.65 2.13
CA HIS A 12 -6.12 10.67 1.46
C HIS A 12 -4.93 10.70 2.42
N GLU A 13 -4.99 11.56 3.42
CA GLU A 13 -3.87 11.74 4.35
C GLU A 13 -3.53 10.45 5.10
N THR A 14 -4.54 9.68 5.50
CA THR A 14 -4.35 8.40 6.18
C THR A 14 -3.63 7.41 5.25
N PHE A 15 -4.02 7.33 3.99
CA PHE A 15 -3.37 6.42 3.04
C PHE A 15 -1.95 6.86 2.68
N VAL A 16 -1.68 8.16 2.62
CA VAL A 16 -0.31 8.66 2.47
C VAL A 16 0.55 8.23 3.65
N ARG A 17 0.07 8.38 4.87
CA ARG A 17 0.80 7.95 6.07
C ARG A 17 1.06 6.45 6.09
N LEU A 18 0.05 5.66 5.70
CA LEU A 18 0.17 4.20 5.63
C LEU A 18 1.29 3.79 4.66
N VAL A 19 1.27 4.34 3.46
CA VAL A 19 2.22 4.00 2.42
C VAL A 19 3.63 4.49 2.77
N ASP A 20 3.76 5.67 3.36
CA ASP A 20 5.06 6.16 3.83
C ASP A 20 5.66 5.25 4.89
N GLY A 21 4.85 4.79 5.84
CA GLY A 21 5.31 3.86 6.88
C GLY A 21 5.77 2.53 6.30
N PHE A 22 4.99 1.99 5.35
CA PHE A 22 5.34 0.76 4.65
C PHE A 22 6.68 0.88 3.93
N TYR A 23 6.88 1.93 3.14
CA TYR A 23 8.12 2.09 2.37
C TYR A 23 9.32 2.47 3.22
N ARG A 24 9.15 3.02 4.40
CA ARG A 24 10.28 3.19 5.33
C ARG A 24 10.91 1.84 5.67
N GLY A 25 10.09 0.82 5.88
CA GLY A 25 10.57 -0.55 6.09
C GLY A 25 11.21 -1.13 4.84
N VAL A 26 10.55 -0.97 3.69
CA VAL A 26 11.05 -1.50 2.41
C VAL A 26 12.40 -0.91 2.04
N ALA A 27 12.61 0.39 2.27
CA ALA A 27 13.86 1.07 1.90
C ALA A 27 15.10 0.44 2.54
N ASP A 28 14.95 -0.11 3.75
CA ASP A 28 16.03 -0.74 4.49
C ASP A 28 16.02 -2.27 4.40
N ASP A 29 15.10 -2.85 3.64
CA ASP A 29 14.94 -4.30 3.55
C ASP A 29 15.81 -4.86 2.40
N PRO A 30 16.80 -5.71 2.70
CA PRO A 30 17.71 -6.22 1.68
C PRO A 30 17.06 -7.18 0.67
N VAL A 31 15.88 -7.71 1.00
CA VAL A 31 15.15 -8.60 0.10
C VAL A 31 14.17 -7.83 -0.77
N LEU A 32 13.40 -6.90 -0.16
CA LEU A 32 12.36 -6.16 -0.88
C LEU A 32 12.89 -4.98 -1.68
N ARG A 33 13.88 -4.24 -1.14
CA ARG A 33 14.37 -3.03 -1.83
C ARG A 33 14.82 -3.29 -3.27
N PRO A 34 15.57 -4.37 -3.56
CA PRO A 34 15.99 -4.65 -4.95
C PRO A 34 14.85 -4.95 -5.93
N MET A 35 13.67 -5.30 -5.42
CA MET A 35 12.50 -5.56 -6.28
C MET A 35 11.90 -4.27 -6.84
N TYR A 36 12.31 -3.11 -6.34
CA TYR A 36 11.91 -1.80 -6.83
C TYR A 36 13.07 -1.21 -7.62
N PRO A 37 13.00 -1.15 -8.95
CA PRO A 37 14.14 -0.75 -9.79
C PRO A 37 14.49 0.72 -9.72
N GLU A 38 13.55 1.57 -9.29
CA GLU A 38 13.80 3.00 -9.19
C GLU A 38 14.68 3.32 -7.97
N GLU A 39 15.63 4.24 -8.11
CA GLU A 39 16.40 4.75 -6.98
C GLU A 39 15.51 5.51 -5.99
N ASP A 40 14.54 6.25 -6.52
CA ASP A 40 13.58 7.01 -5.74
C ASP A 40 12.27 6.21 -5.61
N LEU A 41 11.85 5.94 -4.39
CA LEU A 41 10.62 5.22 -4.13
C LEU A 41 9.35 6.10 -4.25
N GLY A 42 9.51 7.40 -4.51
CA GLY A 42 8.37 8.32 -4.68
C GLY A 42 7.31 7.82 -5.66
N PRO A 43 7.68 7.46 -6.90
CA PRO A 43 6.71 6.92 -7.86
C PRO A 43 6.02 5.64 -7.37
N ALA A 44 6.74 4.74 -6.70
CA ALA A 44 6.14 3.52 -6.13
C ALA A 44 5.15 3.85 -5.03
N LYS A 45 5.49 4.80 -4.16
CA LYS A 45 4.58 5.27 -3.10
C LYS A 45 3.30 5.84 -3.70
N GLU A 46 3.42 6.67 -4.73
CA GLU A 46 2.25 7.25 -5.39
C GLU A 46 1.35 6.16 -5.97
N ARG A 47 1.91 5.19 -6.67
CA ARG A 47 1.14 4.11 -7.26
C ARG A 47 0.37 3.31 -6.21
N LEU A 48 1.03 2.93 -5.11
CA LEU A 48 0.39 2.15 -4.05
C LEU A 48 -0.68 2.98 -3.34
N THR A 49 -0.42 4.26 -3.07
CA THR A 49 -1.40 5.15 -2.45
C THR A 49 -2.67 5.23 -3.28
N LEU A 50 -2.53 5.50 -4.58
CA LEU A 50 -3.68 5.63 -5.47
C LEU A 50 -4.45 4.31 -5.60
N PHE A 51 -3.74 3.18 -5.66
CA PHE A 51 -4.39 1.87 -5.73
C PHE A 51 -5.19 1.56 -4.47
N LEU A 52 -4.60 1.76 -3.28
CA LEU A 52 -5.28 1.49 -2.03
C LEU A 52 -6.48 2.42 -1.81
N GLU A 53 -6.34 3.69 -2.16
CA GLU A 53 -7.46 4.63 -2.08
C GLU A 53 -8.63 4.18 -2.94
N GLN A 54 -8.37 3.77 -4.18
CA GLN A 54 -9.40 3.26 -5.07
C GLN A 54 -10.03 1.99 -4.52
N TYR A 55 -9.23 1.06 -4.02
CA TYR A 55 -9.71 -0.21 -3.47
C TYR A 55 -10.67 0.01 -2.31
N TRP A 56 -10.41 1.01 -1.47
CA TRP A 56 -11.20 1.28 -0.27
C TRP A 56 -12.31 2.32 -0.45
N GLY A 57 -12.68 2.61 -1.68
CA GLY A 57 -13.82 3.47 -2.00
C GLY A 57 -13.50 4.94 -2.17
N GLY A 58 -12.24 5.29 -2.30
CA GLY A 58 -11.80 6.64 -2.64
C GLY A 58 -11.80 6.89 -4.14
N PRO A 59 -11.06 7.93 -4.59
CA PRO A 59 -11.01 8.30 -6.01
C PRO A 59 -10.49 7.18 -6.90
N GLY A 60 -11.06 7.03 -8.10
CA GLY A 60 -10.63 6.06 -9.10
C GLY A 60 -9.42 6.49 -9.92
N THR A 61 -8.55 7.31 -9.36
CA THR A 61 -7.41 7.90 -10.06
C THR A 61 -6.42 6.86 -10.58
N TYR A 62 -6.21 5.77 -9.82
CA TYR A 62 -5.30 4.71 -10.26
C TYR A 62 -5.73 4.15 -11.62
N SER A 63 -7.00 3.73 -11.75
CA SER A 63 -7.49 3.16 -13.00
C SER A 63 -7.54 4.18 -14.13
N GLU A 64 -7.80 5.45 -13.82
CA GLU A 64 -7.77 6.52 -14.82
C GLU A 64 -6.38 6.71 -15.42
N ARG A 65 -5.33 6.60 -14.61
CA ARG A 65 -3.95 6.82 -15.06
C ARG A 65 -3.28 5.55 -15.57
N ARG A 66 -3.60 4.40 -15.01
CA ARG A 66 -2.86 3.16 -15.25
C ARG A 66 -3.71 2.00 -15.77
N GLY A 67 -5.03 2.19 -15.88
CA GLY A 67 -5.95 1.12 -16.27
C GLY A 67 -6.18 0.11 -15.16
N HIS A 68 -6.63 -1.09 -15.54
CA HIS A 68 -6.88 -2.16 -14.58
C HIS A 68 -5.60 -2.49 -13.81
N PRO A 69 -5.64 -2.72 -12.48
CA PRO A 69 -4.43 -3.02 -11.68
C PRO A 69 -3.60 -4.19 -12.17
N ARG A 70 -4.24 -5.28 -12.61
CA ARG A 70 -3.56 -6.48 -13.15
C ARG A 70 -2.40 -6.93 -12.25
N LEU A 71 -2.67 -7.08 -10.96
CA LEU A 71 -1.65 -7.32 -9.95
C LEU A 71 -0.77 -8.53 -10.25
N ARG A 72 -1.38 -9.62 -10.71
CA ARG A 72 -0.64 -10.83 -11.05
C ARG A 72 0.39 -10.58 -12.15
N MET A 73 -0.01 -9.88 -13.22
CA MET A 73 0.89 -9.57 -14.32
C MET A 73 2.04 -8.67 -13.90
N ARG A 74 1.75 -7.67 -13.06
CA ARG A 74 2.75 -6.72 -12.60
C ARG A 74 3.80 -7.34 -11.70
N HIS A 75 3.48 -8.48 -11.05
CA HIS A 75 4.40 -9.19 -10.17
C HIS A 75 5.17 -10.32 -10.89
N LEU A 76 4.80 -10.67 -12.13
CA LEU A 76 5.49 -11.74 -12.85
C LEU A 76 7.00 -11.57 -12.98
N PRO A 77 7.55 -10.34 -13.21
CA PRO A 77 8.99 -10.15 -13.30
C PRO A 77 9.76 -10.36 -11.99
N PHE A 78 9.05 -10.47 -10.88
CA PHE A 78 9.66 -10.51 -9.56
C PHE A 78 9.51 -11.90 -8.94
N HIS A 79 10.57 -12.33 -8.26
CA HIS A 79 10.53 -13.60 -7.52
C HIS A 79 9.92 -13.37 -6.13
N VAL A 80 8.60 -13.46 -6.06
CA VAL A 80 7.87 -13.28 -4.80
C VAL A 80 7.74 -14.64 -4.12
N ASN A 81 8.64 -14.92 -3.17
CA ASN A 81 8.65 -16.15 -2.40
C ASN A 81 8.04 -15.93 -0.99
N PRO A 82 7.89 -17.00 -0.15
CA PRO A 82 7.35 -16.83 1.19
C PRO A 82 8.10 -15.84 2.08
N ASP A 83 9.42 -15.76 1.95
CA ASP A 83 10.22 -14.80 2.71
C ASP A 83 9.89 -13.36 2.32
N ALA A 84 9.84 -13.06 1.02
CA ALA A 84 9.46 -11.75 0.53
C ALA A 84 8.06 -11.37 0.98
N ARG A 85 7.12 -12.31 0.90
CA ARG A 85 5.74 -12.10 1.37
C ARG A 85 5.71 -11.76 2.85
N ASP A 86 6.42 -12.52 3.68
CA ASP A 86 6.42 -12.31 5.12
C ASP A 86 7.02 -10.96 5.49
N ARG A 87 8.09 -10.54 4.81
CA ARG A 87 8.69 -9.21 5.00
C ARG A 87 7.72 -8.11 4.60
N TRP A 88 7.04 -8.26 3.46
CA TRP A 88 6.03 -7.31 2.99
C TRP A 88 4.91 -7.14 4.02
N LEU A 89 4.37 -8.27 4.50
CA LEU A 89 3.31 -8.25 5.50
C LEU A 89 3.77 -7.63 6.81
N GLY A 90 5.00 -7.90 7.23
CA GLY A 90 5.58 -7.32 8.44
C GLY A 90 5.68 -5.80 8.35
N HIS A 91 6.17 -5.26 7.24
CA HIS A 91 6.25 -3.82 7.02
C HIS A 91 4.87 -3.18 6.96
N MET A 92 3.93 -3.84 6.29
CA MET A 92 2.55 -3.34 6.23
C MET A 92 1.90 -3.35 7.61
N ARG A 93 2.13 -4.41 8.43
CA ARG A 93 1.60 -4.47 9.79
C ARG A 93 2.12 -3.32 10.65
N THR A 94 3.43 -3.06 10.59
CA THR A 94 4.04 -1.94 11.30
C THR A 94 3.41 -0.62 10.87
N ALA A 95 3.22 -0.43 9.57
CA ALA A 95 2.62 0.80 9.04
C ALA A 95 1.17 0.97 9.50
N VAL A 96 0.38 -0.11 9.54
CA VAL A 96 -1.00 -0.08 10.03
C VAL A 96 -1.02 0.27 11.53
N ASP A 97 -0.12 -0.32 12.31
CA ASP A 97 -0.03 -0.03 13.75
C ASP A 97 0.27 1.45 14.01
N GLU A 98 1.14 2.05 13.20
CA GLU A 98 1.49 3.47 13.32
C GLU A 98 0.32 4.41 13.05
N LEU A 99 -0.71 3.99 12.32
CA LEU A 99 -1.89 4.80 12.06
C LEU A 99 -2.76 4.99 13.29
N ASP A 100 -2.66 4.09 14.27
CA ASP A 100 -3.45 4.12 15.51
C ASP A 100 -4.96 4.22 15.23
N LEU A 101 -5.45 3.37 14.33
CA LEU A 101 -6.86 3.34 13.96
C LEU A 101 -7.72 2.73 15.06
N ALA A 102 -9.02 3.08 15.07
CA ALA A 102 -9.98 2.39 15.91
C ALA A 102 -9.95 0.88 15.61
N PRO A 103 -10.13 -0.01 16.64
CA PRO A 103 -9.95 -1.45 16.45
C PRO A 103 -10.74 -2.06 15.30
N LEU A 104 -11.97 -1.60 15.07
CA LEU A 104 -12.79 -2.12 13.96
C LEU A 104 -12.20 -1.72 12.60
N HIS A 105 -11.70 -0.50 12.47
CA HIS A 105 -11.08 -0.04 11.23
C HIS A 105 -9.75 -0.76 10.97
N GLU A 106 -8.95 -0.98 12.00
CA GLU A 106 -7.71 -1.73 11.87
C GLU A 106 -7.97 -3.16 11.42
N ALA A 107 -8.95 -3.84 12.02
CA ALA A 107 -9.31 -5.20 11.65
C ALA A 107 -9.80 -5.30 10.21
N THR A 108 -10.54 -4.29 9.73
CA THR A 108 -11.05 -4.25 8.36
C THR A 108 -9.91 -4.04 7.36
N LEU A 109 -8.99 -3.12 7.65
CA LEU A 109 -7.87 -2.81 6.77
C LEU A 109 -6.88 -3.98 6.68
N TRP A 110 -6.61 -4.64 7.80
CA TRP A 110 -5.69 -5.77 7.85
C TRP A 110 -6.35 -7.06 7.35
#